data_5f9f13630c266018d7fdb5dca506874c
#
_entry.id   5f9f13630c266018d7fdb5dca506874c
#
_cell.length_a   1.000
_cell.length_b   1.000
_cell.length_c   1.000
_cell.angle_alpha   90.00
_cell.angle_beta   90.00
_cell.angle_gamma   90.00
#
_symmetry.space_group_name_H-M   'P 1'
#
loop_
_entity.id
_entity.type
_entity.pdbx_description
1 polymer ?
#
loop_
_entity_poly.entity_id
_entity_poly.type
_entity_poly.pdbx_seq_one_letter_code
_entity_poly.pdbx_strand_id
1 'polypeptide(L)'
;GQVVCNNKLHKIRIDGLQPGQKYYYRVCSQEMLLYQAYKKVFGNTAQSTFSEFTLPVADTESFTAIVFNDLHQHTNTFRTLCKQIQDVKYDFVVFNGDCVDDPVDHEQATTFISELTEGVCGDRIPTFFMRGNHEIRNAYSIGLRDHFDYVGDKTYASFNWGDTRIVMLDCGEDKPDDHWVYYGLNDFTQLRNEQVDFLKKELSAKEFKKAKKRVLIHHIPLYGNYEKNLCANLWTKLLEKAPFNISLNAHTHKYAYHPKGELGNNYPVIIGGGYKMDSATVMILEKKNDELRIK
;
A
#
# COMPACT_ATOMS: atom_id res chain seq x y z
N GLY A 1 6.63 -22.76 17.71
CA GLY A 1 7.46 -21.72 18.32
C GLY A 1 8.57 -21.30 17.38
N GLN A 2 9.07 -20.09 17.55
CA GLN A 2 10.16 -19.54 16.74
C GLN A 2 11.13 -18.76 17.62
N VAL A 3 12.37 -18.61 17.13
CA VAL A 3 13.35 -17.71 17.73
C VAL A 3 13.10 -16.31 17.15
N VAL A 4 12.85 -15.34 18.02
CA VAL A 4 12.51 -13.96 17.65
C VAL A 4 13.70 -13.00 17.65
N CYS A 5 14.90 -13.52 17.53
CA CYS A 5 16.13 -12.74 17.56
C CYS A 5 17.05 -13.13 16.39
N ASN A 6 18.14 -12.37 16.25
CA ASN A 6 19.16 -12.58 15.20
C ASN A 6 18.62 -12.37 13.77
N ASN A 7 17.75 -11.39 13.63
CA ASN A 7 17.21 -10.98 12.34
C ASN A 7 17.44 -9.46 12.16
N LYS A 8 17.54 -9.01 10.92
CA LYS A 8 17.66 -7.58 10.57
C LYS A 8 16.31 -6.86 10.52
N LEU A 9 15.23 -7.60 10.27
CA LEU A 9 13.84 -7.08 10.20
C LEU A 9 13.03 -7.68 11.34
N HIS A 10 12.31 -6.82 12.05
CA HIS A 10 11.43 -7.22 13.13
C HIS A 10 10.02 -6.71 12.88
N LYS A 11 9.06 -7.63 12.86
CA LYS A 11 7.63 -7.33 12.78
C LYS A 11 7.00 -7.62 14.13
N ILE A 12 6.44 -6.60 14.76
CA ILE A 12 5.84 -6.71 16.09
C ILE A 12 4.38 -6.29 15.98
N ARG A 13 3.48 -7.25 16.15
CA ARG A 13 2.04 -7.00 16.20
C ARG A 13 1.60 -6.78 17.63
N ILE A 14 0.84 -5.73 17.87
CA ILE A 14 0.25 -5.40 19.17
C ILE A 14 -1.25 -5.55 19.05
N ASP A 15 -1.80 -6.46 19.87
CA ASP A 15 -3.22 -6.75 19.90
C ASP A 15 -3.91 -6.10 21.13
N GLY A 16 -5.24 -6.08 21.14
CA GLY A 16 -6.03 -5.61 22.27
C GLY A 16 -6.15 -4.11 22.40
N LEU A 17 -5.71 -3.35 21.39
CA LEU A 17 -5.84 -1.90 21.36
C LEU A 17 -7.30 -1.48 21.22
N GLN A 18 -7.69 -0.44 21.97
CA GLN A 18 -9.06 0.08 21.96
C GLN A 18 -9.19 1.24 20.97
N PRO A 19 -10.22 1.24 20.11
CA PRO A 19 -10.51 2.37 19.22
C PRO A 19 -10.69 3.68 19.99
N GLY A 20 -10.21 4.79 19.44
CA GLY A 20 -10.29 6.11 20.04
C GLY A 20 -9.31 6.38 21.18
N GLN A 21 -8.60 5.37 21.66
CA GLN A 21 -7.59 5.55 22.70
C GLN A 21 -6.25 5.97 22.09
N LYS A 22 -5.56 6.90 22.75
CA LYS A 22 -4.20 7.30 22.41
C LYS A 22 -3.20 6.33 23.06
N TYR A 23 -2.23 5.89 22.29
CA TYR A 23 -1.14 5.01 22.71
C TYR A 23 0.21 5.67 22.47
N TYR A 24 1.16 5.31 23.30
CA TYR A 24 2.56 5.71 23.18
C TYR A 24 3.42 4.47 23.07
N TYR A 25 4.38 4.49 22.15
CA TYR A 25 5.32 3.41 22.00
C TYR A 25 6.73 3.93 21.69
N ARG A 26 7.70 3.10 21.92
CA ARG A 26 9.07 3.27 21.41
C ARG A 26 9.61 1.92 20.95
N VAL A 27 10.55 1.95 20.05
CA VAL A 27 11.27 0.77 19.57
C VAL A 27 12.61 0.68 20.28
N CYS A 28 12.95 -0.54 20.73
CA CYS A 28 14.26 -0.85 21.31
C CYS A 28 14.83 -2.03 20.52
N SER A 29 16.07 -1.92 20.04
CA SER A 29 16.79 -2.98 19.37
C SER A 29 18.17 -3.14 20.00
N GLN A 30 18.52 -4.38 20.32
CA GLN A 30 19.83 -4.69 20.89
C GLN A 30 20.66 -5.51 19.90
N GLU A 31 21.88 -5.07 19.68
CA GLU A 31 22.82 -5.75 18.82
C GLU A 31 23.17 -7.15 19.38
N MET A 32 23.26 -8.14 18.51
CA MET A 32 23.70 -9.50 18.84
C MET A 32 25.08 -9.75 18.22
N LEU A 33 26.13 -9.67 19.05
CA LEU A 33 27.52 -9.87 18.60
C LEU A 33 27.87 -11.34 18.45
N LEU A 34 27.29 -12.22 19.27
CA LEU A 34 27.48 -13.64 19.21
C LEU A 34 26.18 -14.38 19.56
N TYR A 35 25.84 -15.36 18.73
CA TYR A 35 24.73 -16.26 18.97
C TYR A 35 25.17 -17.70 18.78
N GLN A 36 25.43 -18.36 19.87
CA GLN A 36 25.75 -19.81 19.93
C GLN A 36 24.76 -20.55 20.83
N ALA A 37 24.72 -21.87 20.76
CA ALA A 37 23.76 -22.67 21.51
C ALA A 37 23.73 -22.30 23.02
N TYR A 38 24.89 -22.18 23.65
CA TYR A 38 25.00 -21.91 25.08
C TYR A 38 25.64 -20.57 25.44
N LYS A 39 25.95 -19.72 24.44
CA LYS A 39 26.58 -18.42 24.67
C LYS A 39 25.96 -17.37 23.76
N LYS A 40 25.51 -16.28 24.35
CA LYS A 40 25.07 -15.06 23.65
C LYS A 40 25.89 -13.90 24.17
N VAL A 41 26.27 -13.00 23.27
CA VAL A 41 26.94 -11.75 23.62
C VAL A 41 26.16 -10.63 22.94
N PHE A 42 25.73 -9.68 23.73
CA PHE A 42 24.98 -8.52 23.27
C PHE A 42 25.91 -7.32 23.17
N GLY A 43 25.66 -6.49 22.17
CA GLY A 43 26.31 -5.22 21.97
C GLY A 43 25.45 -4.04 22.41
N ASN A 44 25.49 -2.96 21.66
CA ASN A 44 24.79 -1.73 21.95
C ASN A 44 23.27 -1.90 21.82
N THR A 45 22.54 -1.08 22.61
CA THR A 45 21.09 -0.96 22.48
C THR A 45 20.76 0.37 21.86
N ALA A 46 20.05 0.35 20.72
CA ALA A 46 19.43 1.52 20.11
C ALA A 46 17.98 1.66 20.60
N GLN A 47 17.56 2.88 20.88
CA GLN A 47 16.19 3.20 21.28
C GLN A 47 15.69 4.39 20.50
N SER A 48 14.44 4.33 20.02
CA SER A 48 13.76 5.50 19.46
C SER A 48 13.28 6.43 20.58
N THR A 49 12.92 7.66 20.23
CA THR A 49 12.04 8.50 21.02
C THR A 49 10.65 7.85 21.14
N PHE A 50 9.79 8.40 22.00
CA PHE A 50 8.40 7.98 22.06
C PHE A 50 7.64 8.56 20.86
N SER A 51 6.86 7.70 20.22
CA SER A 51 5.88 8.07 19.20
C SER A 51 4.48 7.81 19.74
N GLU A 52 3.48 8.53 19.24
CA GLU A 52 2.08 8.38 19.65
C GLU A 52 1.19 8.08 18.44
N PHE A 53 0.14 7.33 18.67
CA PHE A 53 -0.91 7.10 17.67
C PHE A 53 -2.27 6.90 18.34
N THR A 54 -3.32 7.05 17.54
CA THR A 54 -4.71 6.80 17.96
C THR A 54 -5.40 5.98 16.88
N LEU A 55 -6.10 4.92 17.27
CA LEU A 55 -6.91 4.16 16.34
C LEU A 55 -8.24 4.88 16.07
N PRO A 56 -8.75 4.89 14.84
CA PRO A 56 -10.06 5.47 14.54
C PRO A 56 -11.17 4.68 15.26
N VAL A 57 -12.22 5.36 15.66
CA VAL A 57 -13.45 4.69 16.12
C VAL A 57 -14.26 4.19 14.92
N ALA A 58 -15.11 3.18 15.15
CA ALA A 58 -15.82 2.50 14.08
C ALA A 58 -16.83 3.40 13.32
N ASP A 59 -17.27 4.47 13.94
CA ASP A 59 -18.23 5.44 13.39
C ASP A 59 -17.55 6.74 12.91
N THR A 60 -16.22 6.75 12.77
CA THR A 60 -15.49 7.88 12.19
C THR A 60 -16.04 8.20 10.80
N GLU A 61 -16.59 9.39 10.63
CA GLU A 61 -17.24 9.83 9.39
C GLU A 61 -16.35 10.68 8.49
N SER A 62 -15.18 11.08 8.97
CA SER A 62 -14.27 11.95 8.23
C SER A 62 -12.84 11.46 8.35
N PHE A 63 -12.10 11.53 7.25
CA PHE A 63 -10.66 11.28 7.22
C PHE A 63 -10.02 11.98 6.03
N THR A 64 -8.72 12.14 6.10
CA THR A 64 -7.86 12.52 4.99
C THR A 64 -6.78 11.44 4.80
N ALA A 65 -6.69 10.89 3.62
CA ALA A 65 -5.62 9.97 3.23
C ALA A 65 -4.74 10.59 2.16
N ILE A 66 -3.45 10.34 2.26
CA ILE A 66 -2.47 10.71 1.23
C ILE A 66 -2.13 9.46 0.42
N VAL A 67 -2.11 9.58 -0.90
CA VAL A 67 -1.73 8.48 -1.78
C VAL A 67 -0.59 8.93 -2.68
N PHE A 68 0.55 8.26 -2.54
CA PHE A 68 1.70 8.36 -3.43
C PHE A 68 1.75 7.16 -4.36
N ASN A 69 2.31 7.34 -5.53
CA ASN A 69 2.50 6.28 -6.52
C ASN A 69 3.67 6.60 -7.45
N ASP A 70 4.18 5.59 -8.14
CA ASP A 70 5.20 5.72 -9.20
C ASP A 70 6.39 6.63 -8.79
N LEU A 71 6.88 6.48 -7.57
CA LEU A 71 8.02 7.28 -7.09
C LEU A 71 9.35 6.82 -7.69
N HIS A 72 9.47 5.52 -8.03
CA HIS A 72 10.67 4.92 -8.63
C HIS A 72 11.98 5.36 -7.96
N GLN A 73 11.99 5.40 -6.62
CA GLN A 73 13.13 5.84 -5.80
C GLN A 73 13.62 7.28 -6.10
N HIS A 74 12.81 8.12 -6.74
CA HIS A 74 13.15 9.52 -6.97
C HIS A 74 12.92 10.36 -5.71
N THR A 75 13.88 10.30 -4.79
CA THR A 75 13.88 10.99 -3.50
C THR A 75 13.55 12.47 -3.58
N ASN A 76 14.12 13.20 -4.56
CA ASN A 76 13.85 14.62 -4.71
C ASN A 76 12.39 14.92 -5.08
N THR A 77 11.81 14.09 -5.93
CA THR A 77 10.38 14.19 -6.29
C THR A 77 9.53 13.90 -5.06
N PHE A 78 9.81 12.81 -4.34
CA PHE A 78 9.08 12.47 -3.12
C PHE A 78 9.14 13.59 -2.07
N ARG A 79 10.34 14.13 -1.79
CA ARG A 79 10.50 15.25 -0.85
C ARG A 79 9.75 16.51 -1.29
N THR A 80 9.67 16.76 -2.60
CA THR A 80 8.90 17.90 -3.13
C THR A 80 7.40 17.69 -2.93
N LEU A 81 6.90 16.49 -3.21
CA LEU A 81 5.50 16.14 -2.95
C LEU A 81 5.17 16.23 -1.45
N CYS A 82 6.05 15.75 -0.57
CA CYS A 82 5.87 15.91 0.88
C CYS A 82 5.78 17.38 1.31
N LYS A 83 6.57 18.29 0.70
CA LYS A 83 6.46 19.73 0.97
C LYS A 83 5.11 20.31 0.52
N GLN A 84 4.52 19.81 -0.56
CA GLN A 84 3.21 20.29 -1.03
C GLN A 84 2.08 19.94 -0.06
N ILE A 85 2.23 18.89 0.72
CA ILE A 85 1.23 18.43 1.69
C ILE A 85 1.61 18.76 3.15
N GLN A 86 2.67 19.51 3.40
CA GLN A 86 3.17 19.79 4.75
C GLN A 86 2.14 20.40 5.69
N ASP A 87 1.20 21.19 5.17
CA ASP A 87 0.13 21.84 5.93
C ASP A 87 -1.19 21.03 5.95
N VAL A 88 -1.19 19.85 5.32
CA VAL A 88 -2.33 18.94 5.30
C VAL A 88 -2.27 18.03 6.51
N LYS A 89 -3.32 18.02 7.32
CA LYS A 89 -3.49 17.00 8.37
C LYS A 89 -4.10 15.76 7.73
N TYR A 90 -3.46 14.62 7.87
CA TYR A 90 -3.94 13.36 7.32
C TYR A 90 -3.89 12.24 8.36
N ASP A 91 -4.73 11.25 8.16
CA ASP A 91 -4.96 10.15 9.09
C ASP A 91 -4.17 8.90 8.73
N PHE A 92 -3.92 8.68 7.44
CA PHE A 92 -3.10 7.57 6.95
C PHE A 92 -2.52 7.86 5.56
N VAL A 93 -1.54 7.05 5.17
CA VAL A 93 -0.86 7.13 3.89
C VAL A 93 -0.96 5.80 3.15
N VAL A 94 -1.10 5.85 1.82
CA VAL A 94 -0.99 4.69 0.95
C VAL A 94 0.10 4.95 -0.08
N PHE A 95 1.08 4.05 -0.15
CA PHE A 95 2.01 3.95 -1.26
C PHE A 95 1.42 2.96 -2.26
N ASN A 96 0.94 3.45 -3.39
CA ASN A 96 0.17 2.68 -4.37
C ASN A 96 1.05 2.14 -5.51
N GLY A 97 2.13 1.48 -5.16
CA GLY A 97 3.00 0.76 -6.09
C GLY A 97 4.02 1.62 -6.84
N ASP A 98 5.03 0.95 -7.37
CA ASP A 98 6.18 1.49 -8.09
C ASP A 98 6.89 2.61 -7.29
N CYS A 99 6.94 2.43 -5.98
CA CYS A 99 7.67 3.31 -5.09
C CYS A 99 9.11 2.84 -4.92
N VAL A 100 9.32 1.51 -4.78
CA VAL A 100 10.65 0.89 -4.78
C VAL A 100 10.93 0.32 -6.16
N ASP A 101 11.91 0.88 -6.86
CA ASP A 101 12.22 0.51 -8.23
C ASP A 101 13.19 -0.67 -8.27
N ASP A 102 12.78 -1.78 -8.88
CA ASP A 102 13.59 -2.96 -9.14
C ASP A 102 14.53 -3.34 -7.97
N PRO A 103 14.00 -3.80 -6.82
CA PRO A 103 14.78 -3.98 -5.58
C PRO A 103 15.95 -4.95 -5.76
N VAL A 104 17.16 -4.49 -5.47
CA VAL A 104 18.42 -5.22 -5.69
C VAL A 104 18.81 -6.04 -4.47
N ASP A 105 18.74 -5.42 -3.28
CA ASP A 105 19.15 -6.02 -2.03
C ASP A 105 18.42 -5.40 -0.82
N HIS A 106 18.72 -5.95 0.35
CA HIS A 106 18.15 -5.50 1.62
C HIS A 106 18.52 -4.05 1.97
N GLU A 107 19.73 -3.62 1.68
CA GLU A 107 20.24 -2.30 2.08
C GLU A 107 19.56 -1.20 1.27
N GLN A 108 19.47 -1.36 -0.05
CA GLN A 108 18.74 -0.46 -0.93
C GLN A 108 17.27 -0.35 -0.51
N ALA A 109 16.60 -1.50 -0.34
CA ALA A 109 15.19 -1.52 0.05
C ALA A 109 14.96 -0.85 1.41
N THR A 110 15.78 -1.17 2.42
CA THR A 110 15.68 -0.58 3.76
C THR A 110 15.89 0.95 3.71
N THR A 111 16.90 1.41 2.99
CA THR A 111 17.22 2.83 2.88
C THR A 111 16.04 3.60 2.31
N PHE A 112 15.47 3.12 1.21
CA PHE A 112 14.38 3.84 0.56
C PHE A 112 13.05 3.74 1.33
N ILE A 113 12.71 2.58 1.89
CA ILE A 113 11.52 2.42 2.74
C ILE A 113 11.62 3.32 3.98
N SER A 114 12.79 3.44 4.58
CA SER A 114 13.01 4.36 5.70
C SER A 114 12.76 5.81 5.28
N GLU A 115 13.27 6.22 4.14
CA GLU A 115 13.03 7.56 3.60
C GLU A 115 11.54 7.84 3.34
N LEU A 116 10.82 6.89 2.75
CA LEU A 116 9.37 6.99 2.56
C LEU A 116 8.65 7.15 3.90
N THR A 117 9.00 6.33 4.88
CA THR A 117 8.39 6.32 6.20
C THR A 117 8.65 7.62 6.97
N GLU A 118 9.89 8.10 6.94
CA GLU A 118 10.27 9.37 7.57
C GLU A 118 9.56 10.57 6.92
N GLY A 119 9.46 10.58 5.59
CA GLY A 119 8.83 11.67 4.85
C GLY A 119 7.35 11.87 5.15
N VAL A 120 6.66 10.83 5.61
CA VAL A 120 5.23 10.86 5.94
C VAL A 120 4.93 10.69 7.43
N CYS A 121 5.95 10.78 8.30
CA CYS A 121 5.81 10.55 9.74
C CYS A 121 5.21 9.17 10.07
N GLY A 122 5.65 8.12 9.37
CA GLY A 122 5.12 6.76 9.51
C GLY A 122 5.35 6.12 10.88
N ASP A 123 6.15 6.75 11.74
CA ASP A 123 6.25 6.43 13.17
C ASP A 123 4.97 6.78 13.96
N ARG A 124 4.11 7.65 13.44
CA ARG A 124 2.86 8.12 14.08
C ARG A 124 1.63 7.96 13.20
N ILE A 125 1.81 7.98 11.89
CA ILE A 125 0.75 7.90 10.90
C ILE A 125 0.74 6.50 10.28
N PRO A 126 -0.37 5.75 10.35
CA PRO A 126 -0.49 4.45 9.70
C PRO A 126 -0.18 4.54 8.20
N THR A 127 0.65 3.63 7.73
CA THR A 127 1.14 3.62 6.36
C THR A 127 0.88 2.25 5.74
N PHE A 128 0.25 2.24 4.57
CA PHE A 128 -0.04 1.04 3.78
C PHE A 128 0.83 1.03 2.54
N PHE A 129 1.50 -0.09 2.29
CA PHE A 129 2.34 -0.27 1.11
C PHE A 129 1.73 -1.32 0.19
N MET A 130 1.48 -0.94 -1.05
CA MET A 130 1.04 -1.84 -2.12
C MET A 130 2.18 -2.03 -3.11
N ARG A 131 2.26 -3.22 -3.69
CA ARG A 131 3.19 -3.47 -4.78
C ARG A 131 2.63 -2.94 -6.09
N GLY A 132 3.49 -2.31 -6.89
CA GLY A 132 3.32 -2.21 -8.33
C GLY A 132 4.11 -3.30 -9.03
N ASN A 133 4.31 -3.16 -10.33
CA ASN A 133 5.06 -4.13 -11.11
C ASN A 133 6.59 -3.98 -10.95
N HIS A 134 7.10 -2.87 -10.47
CA HIS A 134 8.53 -2.70 -10.20
C HIS A 134 8.98 -3.36 -8.89
N GLU A 135 8.16 -3.41 -7.86
CA GLU A 135 8.50 -4.07 -6.60
C GLU A 135 8.71 -5.59 -6.72
N ILE A 136 8.23 -6.20 -7.80
CA ILE A 136 8.31 -7.66 -8.00
C ILE A 136 9.39 -8.07 -9.01
N ARG A 137 10.19 -7.13 -9.46
CA ARG A 137 11.34 -7.35 -10.32
C ARG A 137 12.63 -7.43 -9.52
N ASN A 138 13.69 -7.95 -10.16
CA ASN A 138 15.04 -8.02 -9.63
C ASN A 138 15.25 -8.99 -8.44
N ALA A 139 16.50 -9.11 -8.02
CA ALA A 139 16.99 -10.15 -7.11
C ALA A 139 16.36 -10.12 -5.71
N TYR A 140 15.98 -8.95 -5.21
CA TYR A 140 15.42 -8.80 -3.87
C TYR A 140 13.89 -8.70 -3.82
N SER A 141 13.20 -8.90 -4.93
CA SER A 141 11.73 -8.79 -5.01
C SER A 141 10.98 -9.69 -4.00
N ILE A 142 11.48 -10.89 -3.73
CA ILE A 142 10.89 -11.78 -2.72
C ILE A 142 11.19 -11.26 -1.30
N GLY A 143 12.42 -10.84 -1.03
CA GLY A 143 12.84 -10.32 0.26
C GLY A 143 12.19 -8.99 0.63
N LEU A 144 11.76 -8.21 -0.36
CA LEU A 144 11.06 -6.95 -0.14
C LEU A 144 9.77 -7.13 0.68
N ARG A 145 9.08 -8.26 0.52
CA ARG A 145 7.88 -8.58 1.30
C ARG A 145 8.13 -8.65 2.80
N ASP A 146 9.34 -8.96 3.21
CA ASP A 146 9.69 -9.07 4.63
C ASP A 146 9.72 -7.71 5.34
N HIS A 147 9.79 -6.61 4.60
CA HIS A 147 9.73 -5.25 5.14
C HIS A 147 8.31 -4.85 5.57
N PHE A 148 7.27 -5.53 5.09
CA PHE A 148 5.88 -5.18 5.34
C PHE A 148 5.13 -6.29 6.09
N ASP A 149 4.18 -5.91 6.94
CA ASP A 149 3.29 -6.87 7.62
C ASP A 149 1.97 -7.00 6.86
N TYR A 150 2.00 -7.75 5.78
CA TYR A 150 0.82 -8.03 4.98
C TYR A 150 -0.18 -8.91 5.73
N VAL A 151 -1.46 -8.52 5.73
CA VAL A 151 -2.53 -9.25 6.41
C VAL A 151 -2.68 -10.66 5.84
N GLY A 152 -2.50 -11.68 6.68
CA GLY A 152 -2.58 -13.08 6.27
C GLY A 152 -1.53 -13.46 5.21
N ASP A 153 -0.40 -12.75 5.17
CA ASP A 153 0.67 -12.93 4.18
C ASP A 153 0.20 -12.73 2.72
N LYS A 154 -0.85 -11.93 2.52
CA LYS A 154 -1.40 -11.58 1.20
C LYS A 154 -1.09 -10.12 0.87
N THR A 155 -0.65 -9.87 -0.35
CA THR A 155 -0.32 -8.53 -0.86
C THR A 155 -1.56 -7.73 -1.28
N TYR A 156 -2.74 -8.28 -1.06
CA TYR A 156 -4.05 -7.68 -1.25
C TYR A 156 -4.87 -7.82 0.03
N ALA A 157 -5.69 -6.84 0.34
CA ALA A 157 -6.46 -6.81 1.57
C ALA A 157 -7.64 -5.85 1.50
N SER A 158 -8.45 -5.83 2.54
CA SER A 158 -9.46 -4.81 2.77
C SER A 158 -9.54 -4.46 4.24
N PHE A 159 -9.84 -3.21 4.52
CA PHE A 159 -10.00 -2.73 5.89
C PHE A 159 -11.04 -1.61 5.96
N ASN A 160 -11.52 -1.33 7.17
CA ASN A 160 -12.38 -0.18 7.42
C ASN A 160 -11.57 0.96 8.02
N TRP A 161 -11.80 2.16 7.51
CA TRP A 161 -11.47 3.38 8.22
C TRP A 161 -12.77 4.10 8.57
N GLY A 162 -13.16 3.96 9.83
CA GLY A 162 -14.51 4.34 10.26
C GLY A 162 -15.60 3.64 9.43
N ASP A 163 -16.49 4.40 8.86
CA ASP A 163 -17.61 3.92 8.02
C ASP A 163 -17.25 3.71 6.53
N THR A 164 -15.98 3.84 6.18
CA THR A 164 -15.49 3.64 4.81
C THR A 164 -14.76 2.32 4.67
N ARG A 165 -15.11 1.54 3.65
CA ARG A 165 -14.41 0.31 3.26
C ARG A 165 -13.38 0.61 2.20
N ILE A 166 -12.14 0.21 2.44
CA ILE A 166 -11.02 0.31 1.50
C ILE A 166 -10.65 -1.08 1.06
N VAL A 167 -10.60 -1.31 -0.24
CA VAL A 167 -10.23 -2.59 -0.87
C VAL A 167 -8.99 -2.35 -1.72
N MET A 168 -7.92 -3.09 -1.44
CA MET A 168 -6.62 -2.98 -2.08
C MET A 168 -6.33 -4.28 -2.83
N LEU A 169 -6.02 -4.18 -4.13
CA LEU A 169 -5.76 -5.32 -5.01
C LEU A 169 -4.36 -5.24 -5.61
N ASP A 170 -3.72 -6.40 -5.74
CA ASP A 170 -2.39 -6.55 -6.31
C ASP A 170 -2.48 -7.12 -7.74
N CYS A 171 -2.18 -6.32 -8.75
CA CYS A 171 -2.24 -6.73 -10.15
C CYS A 171 -1.09 -7.68 -10.56
N GLY A 172 -0.04 -7.77 -9.75
CA GLY A 172 1.20 -8.43 -10.14
C GLY A 172 1.93 -7.68 -11.26
N GLU A 173 2.57 -8.39 -12.14
CA GLU A 173 3.28 -7.85 -13.30
C GLU A 173 2.34 -7.32 -14.39
N ASP A 174 2.85 -6.41 -15.21
CA ASP A 174 2.13 -5.78 -16.32
C ASP A 174 2.07 -6.65 -17.57
N LYS A 175 2.97 -7.65 -17.70
CA LYS A 175 3.05 -8.58 -18.82
C LYS A 175 2.62 -9.99 -18.40
N PRO A 176 2.18 -10.86 -19.36
CA PRO A 176 1.83 -12.24 -19.06
C PRO A 176 3.05 -13.05 -18.59
N ASP A 177 2.79 -14.10 -17.81
CA ASP A 177 3.85 -14.88 -17.16
C ASP A 177 4.79 -15.57 -18.16
N ASP A 178 4.31 -15.86 -19.37
CA ASP A 178 5.07 -16.46 -20.48
C ASP A 178 5.81 -15.44 -21.34
N HIS A 179 5.78 -14.15 -20.96
CA HIS A 179 6.51 -13.13 -21.70
C HIS A 179 8.02 -13.42 -21.63
N TRP A 180 8.70 -13.35 -22.77
CA TRP A 180 10.11 -13.75 -22.92
C TRP A 180 11.08 -13.09 -21.92
N VAL A 181 10.79 -11.87 -21.50
CA VAL A 181 11.62 -11.08 -20.57
C VAL A 181 11.70 -11.71 -19.18
N TYR A 182 10.79 -12.58 -18.82
CA TYR A 182 10.75 -13.23 -17.49
C TYR A 182 11.43 -14.59 -17.44
N TYR A 183 11.88 -15.12 -18.58
CA TYR A 183 12.57 -16.42 -18.66
C TYR A 183 11.81 -17.57 -17.97
N GLY A 184 10.48 -17.51 -17.89
CA GLY A 184 9.66 -18.53 -17.21
C GLY A 184 9.73 -18.49 -15.69
N LEU A 185 10.18 -17.38 -15.09
CA LEU A 185 10.34 -17.24 -13.63
C LEU A 185 9.14 -16.57 -12.94
N ASN A 186 8.16 -16.07 -13.72
CA ASN A 186 6.98 -15.40 -13.17
C ASN A 186 5.78 -16.34 -13.11
N ASP A 187 4.98 -16.21 -12.06
CA ASP A 187 3.69 -16.88 -11.87
C ASP A 187 2.72 -15.95 -11.12
N PHE A 188 2.18 -14.97 -11.83
CA PHE A 188 1.17 -14.03 -11.29
C PHE A 188 -0.26 -14.40 -11.68
N THR A 189 -0.43 -15.37 -12.58
CA THR A 189 -1.77 -15.85 -12.98
C THR A 189 -2.52 -16.41 -11.78
N GLN A 190 -1.86 -17.19 -10.93
CA GLN A 190 -2.47 -17.71 -9.70
C GLN A 190 -2.86 -16.58 -8.74
N LEU A 191 -1.98 -15.62 -8.48
CA LEU A 191 -2.25 -14.46 -7.63
C LEU A 191 -3.49 -13.68 -8.09
N ARG A 192 -3.63 -13.47 -9.40
CA ARG A 192 -4.77 -12.76 -9.99
C ARG A 192 -6.07 -13.55 -9.82
N ASN A 193 -6.02 -14.88 -9.98
CA ASN A 193 -7.17 -15.77 -9.80
C ASN A 193 -7.59 -15.88 -8.31
N GLU A 194 -6.67 -15.96 -7.37
CA GLU A 194 -6.96 -15.96 -5.94
C GLU A 194 -7.76 -14.72 -5.51
N GLN A 195 -7.49 -13.59 -6.13
CA GLN A 195 -8.22 -12.36 -5.85
C GLN A 195 -9.64 -12.34 -6.39
N VAL A 196 -10.00 -13.20 -7.35
CA VAL A 196 -11.40 -13.43 -7.74
C VAL A 196 -12.20 -13.96 -6.55
N ASP A 197 -11.65 -14.93 -5.83
CA ASP A 197 -12.33 -15.50 -4.65
C ASP A 197 -12.32 -14.53 -3.46
N PHE A 198 -11.22 -13.78 -3.29
CA PHE A 198 -11.18 -12.68 -2.33
C PHE A 198 -12.27 -11.65 -2.63
N LEU A 199 -12.40 -11.17 -3.87
CA LEU A 199 -13.45 -10.22 -4.27
C LEU A 199 -14.86 -10.75 -4.05
N LYS A 200 -15.14 -12.00 -4.41
CA LYS A 200 -16.46 -12.62 -4.14
C LYS A 200 -16.80 -12.60 -2.66
N LYS A 201 -15.84 -12.96 -1.80
CA LYS A 201 -16.01 -12.92 -0.32
C LYS A 201 -16.20 -11.49 0.16
N GLU A 202 -15.33 -10.57 -0.31
CA GLU A 202 -15.36 -9.17 0.09
C GLU A 202 -16.71 -8.51 -0.26
N LEU A 203 -17.15 -8.62 -1.51
CA LEU A 203 -18.40 -8.03 -1.98
C LEU A 203 -19.65 -8.60 -1.26
N SER A 204 -19.55 -9.80 -0.70
CA SER A 204 -20.60 -10.42 0.09
C SER A 204 -20.51 -10.11 1.59
N ALA A 205 -19.35 -9.61 2.05
CA ALA A 205 -19.09 -9.36 3.47
C ALA A 205 -20.01 -8.29 4.06
N LYS A 206 -20.30 -8.45 5.35
CA LYS A 206 -21.16 -7.52 6.10
C LYS A 206 -20.52 -6.13 6.18
N GLU A 207 -19.21 -6.08 6.35
CA GLU A 207 -18.40 -4.87 6.43
C GLU A 207 -18.48 -4.07 5.13
N PHE A 208 -18.34 -4.74 3.98
CA PHE A 208 -18.48 -4.13 2.66
C PHE A 208 -19.89 -3.57 2.44
N LYS A 209 -20.92 -4.38 2.76
CA LYS A 209 -22.34 -3.98 2.56
C LYS A 209 -22.78 -2.83 3.45
N LYS A 210 -22.26 -2.75 4.69
CA LYS A 210 -22.61 -1.72 5.67
C LYS A 210 -21.83 -0.42 5.49
N ALA A 211 -20.71 -0.45 4.80
CA ALA A 211 -19.90 0.74 4.58
C ALA A 211 -20.70 1.84 3.86
N LYS A 212 -20.58 3.08 4.33
CA LYS A 212 -21.20 4.24 3.64
C LYS A 212 -20.44 4.57 2.35
N LYS A 213 -19.12 4.47 2.36
CA LYS A 213 -18.28 4.67 1.19
C LYS A 213 -17.37 3.47 0.95
N ARG A 214 -16.98 3.26 -0.30
CA ARG A 214 -16.09 2.19 -0.73
C ARG A 214 -15.06 2.73 -1.70
N VAL A 215 -13.80 2.54 -1.36
CA VAL A 215 -12.63 2.97 -2.17
C VAL A 215 -11.93 1.73 -2.66
N LEU A 216 -11.66 1.68 -3.95
CA LEU A 216 -10.86 0.64 -4.60
C LEU A 216 -9.48 1.22 -4.90
N ILE A 217 -8.42 0.50 -4.53
CA ILE A 217 -7.04 0.90 -4.81
C ILE A 217 -6.32 -0.26 -5.48
N HIS A 218 -5.71 -0.01 -6.59
CA HIS A 218 -4.79 -0.95 -7.26
C HIS A 218 -3.86 -0.19 -8.20
N HIS A 219 -2.65 -0.68 -8.34
CA HIS A 219 -1.62 0.03 -9.08
C HIS A 219 -1.96 0.15 -10.56
N ILE A 220 -2.05 -0.95 -11.30
CA ILE A 220 -2.30 -0.96 -12.75
C ILE A 220 -3.79 -0.73 -13.02
N PRO A 221 -4.21 0.34 -13.73
CA PRO A 221 -5.61 0.66 -13.96
C PRO A 221 -6.34 -0.42 -14.77
N LEU A 222 -7.58 -0.73 -14.41
CA LEU A 222 -8.48 -1.56 -15.23
C LEU A 222 -9.06 -0.78 -16.41
N TYR A 223 -9.17 0.53 -16.26
CA TYR A 223 -9.67 1.47 -17.26
C TYR A 223 -8.69 2.62 -17.43
N GLY A 224 -8.50 3.10 -18.64
CA GLY A 224 -7.59 4.22 -18.93
C GLY A 224 -6.11 3.82 -19.05
N ASN A 225 -5.79 2.54 -19.06
CA ASN A 225 -4.45 2.04 -19.36
C ASN A 225 -4.24 1.91 -20.87
N TYR A 226 -3.03 2.18 -21.35
CA TYR A 226 -2.66 2.01 -22.76
C TYR A 226 -2.63 0.52 -23.17
N GLU A 227 -2.18 -0.32 -22.28
CA GLU A 227 -2.17 -1.76 -22.43
C GLU A 227 -3.34 -2.39 -21.65
N LYS A 228 -3.85 -3.51 -22.14
CA LYS A 228 -4.92 -4.20 -21.46
C LYS A 228 -4.42 -4.78 -20.14
N ASN A 229 -4.96 -4.32 -19.01
CA ASN A 229 -4.67 -4.91 -17.73
C ASN A 229 -5.07 -6.38 -17.70
N LEU A 230 -4.13 -7.25 -17.31
CA LEU A 230 -4.32 -8.72 -17.28
C LEU A 230 -5.41 -9.16 -16.29
N CYS A 231 -5.71 -8.34 -15.28
CA CYS A 231 -6.79 -8.59 -14.34
C CYS A 231 -8.18 -8.23 -14.89
N ALA A 232 -8.26 -7.48 -16.01
CA ALA A 232 -9.53 -6.96 -16.51
C ALA A 232 -10.55 -8.08 -16.79
N ASN A 233 -10.15 -9.16 -17.44
CA ASN A 233 -11.04 -10.28 -17.74
C ASN A 233 -11.54 -11.01 -16.48
N LEU A 234 -10.76 -10.98 -15.39
CA LEU A 234 -11.05 -11.69 -14.14
C LEU A 234 -11.92 -10.84 -13.20
N TRP A 235 -11.59 -9.55 -13.06
CA TRP A 235 -12.15 -8.71 -11.99
C TRP A 235 -13.28 -7.80 -12.46
N THR A 236 -13.27 -7.33 -13.72
CA THR A 236 -14.22 -6.32 -14.21
C THR A 236 -15.67 -6.73 -13.98
N LYS A 237 -16.05 -7.97 -14.31
CA LYS A 237 -17.43 -8.46 -14.12
C LYS A 237 -17.91 -8.45 -12.67
N LEU A 238 -17.00 -8.59 -11.71
CA LEU A 238 -17.31 -8.49 -10.28
C LEU A 238 -17.41 -7.03 -9.85
N LEU A 239 -16.47 -6.21 -10.31
CA LEU A 239 -16.36 -4.80 -9.93
C LEU A 239 -17.43 -3.91 -10.59
N GLU A 240 -17.89 -4.24 -11.81
CA GLU A 240 -18.99 -3.53 -12.50
C GLU A 240 -20.29 -3.49 -11.69
N LYS A 241 -20.55 -4.52 -10.89
CA LYS A 241 -21.75 -4.61 -10.05
C LYS A 241 -21.53 -4.10 -8.63
N ALA A 242 -20.29 -3.79 -8.27
CA ALA A 242 -19.94 -3.37 -6.93
C ALA A 242 -20.10 -1.84 -6.78
N PRO A 243 -20.71 -1.37 -5.68
CA PRO A 243 -21.01 0.03 -5.47
C PRO A 243 -19.77 0.79 -4.94
N PHE A 244 -18.63 0.69 -5.63
CA PHE A 244 -17.48 1.53 -5.33
C PHE A 244 -17.78 2.99 -5.64
N ASN A 245 -17.24 3.89 -4.84
CA ASN A 245 -17.41 5.33 -5.01
C ASN A 245 -16.29 5.93 -5.87
N ILE A 246 -15.10 5.30 -5.87
CA ILE A 246 -13.91 5.76 -6.58
C ILE A 246 -12.89 4.62 -6.68
N SER A 247 -12.08 4.63 -7.74
CA SER A 247 -10.85 3.83 -7.86
C SER A 247 -9.64 4.75 -7.95
N LEU A 248 -8.59 4.46 -7.17
CA LEU A 248 -7.30 5.16 -7.20
C LEU A 248 -6.26 4.23 -7.80
N ASN A 249 -5.62 4.70 -8.85
CA ASN A 249 -4.70 3.94 -9.70
C ASN A 249 -3.42 4.73 -9.99
N ALA A 250 -2.48 4.11 -10.72
CA ALA A 250 -1.13 4.58 -10.95
C ALA A 250 -0.58 4.08 -12.30
N HIS A 251 0.71 3.70 -12.38
CA HIS A 251 1.34 2.93 -13.46
C HIS A 251 1.57 3.67 -14.80
N THR A 252 0.61 4.45 -15.25
CA THR A 252 0.71 5.07 -16.59
C THR A 252 1.65 6.29 -16.62
N HIS A 253 2.10 6.76 -15.45
CA HIS A 253 2.88 7.98 -15.24
C HIS A 253 2.23 9.25 -15.80
N LYS A 254 0.91 9.20 -16.05
CA LYS A 254 0.13 10.32 -16.53
C LYS A 254 -1.13 10.48 -15.70
N TYR A 255 -1.29 11.65 -15.12
CA TYR A 255 -2.52 11.97 -14.43
C TYR A 255 -3.72 11.87 -15.38
N ALA A 256 -4.75 11.18 -14.93
CA ALA A 256 -6.02 11.11 -15.62
C ALA A 256 -7.20 11.02 -14.63
N TYR A 257 -8.31 11.61 -15.03
CA TYR A 257 -9.61 11.46 -14.38
C TYR A 257 -10.64 10.99 -15.39
N HIS A 258 -11.21 9.83 -15.10
CA HIS A 258 -12.29 9.28 -15.93
C HIS A 258 -13.57 9.22 -15.10
N PRO A 259 -14.56 10.08 -15.39
CA PRO A 259 -15.85 10.02 -14.71
C PRO A 259 -16.55 8.69 -14.95
N LYS A 260 -17.46 8.33 -14.07
CA LYS A 260 -18.27 7.11 -14.21
C LYS A 260 -18.93 7.05 -15.59
N GLY A 261 -18.74 5.93 -16.28
CA GLY A 261 -19.35 5.62 -17.59
C GLY A 261 -18.50 6.03 -18.81
N GLU A 262 -17.46 6.86 -18.64
CA GLU A 262 -16.65 7.36 -19.77
C GLU A 262 -15.95 6.20 -20.52
N LEU A 263 -15.38 5.27 -19.80
CA LEU A 263 -14.67 4.10 -20.35
C LEU A 263 -15.43 2.79 -20.11
N GLY A 264 -16.72 2.83 -19.82
CA GLY A 264 -17.50 1.69 -19.38
C GLY A 264 -17.32 1.36 -17.88
N ASN A 265 -16.58 2.19 -17.15
CA ASN A 265 -16.36 2.08 -15.72
C ASN A 265 -17.62 2.39 -14.90
N ASN A 266 -17.91 1.63 -13.86
CA ASN A 266 -19.07 1.84 -13.00
C ASN A 266 -18.85 2.85 -11.86
N TYR A 267 -17.64 3.33 -11.68
CA TYR A 267 -17.19 4.28 -10.67
C TYR A 267 -16.14 5.21 -11.29
N PRO A 268 -15.93 6.42 -10.76
CA PRO A 268 -14.84 7.29 -11.21
C PRO A 268 -13.47 6.62 -11.02
N VAL A 269 -12.57 6.83 -11.98
CA VAL A 269 -11.20 6.32 -11.99
C VAL A 269 -10.23 7.48 -11.96
N ILE A 270 -9.35 7.50 -10.98
CA ILE A 270 -8.25 8.45 -10.88
C ILE A 270 -6.95 7.69 -11.11
N ILE A 271 -6.10 8.22 -11.96
CA ILE A 271 -4.76 7.69 -12.23
C ILE A 271 -3.75 8.77 -11.83
N GLY A 272 -2.84 8.43 -10.94
CA GLY A 272 -1.76 9.33 -10.53
C GLY A 272 -0.70 9.53 -11.60
N GLY A 273 0.07 10.60 -11.48
CA GLY A 273 1.22 10.88 -12.35
C GLY A 273 2.43 10.03 -11.99
N GLY A 274 3.53 10.22 -12.72
CA GLY A 274 4.76 9.47 -12.53
C GLY A 274 5.79 10.19 -11.64
N TYR A 275 7.04 9.75 -11.74
CA TYR A 275 8.14 10.23 -10.89
C TYR A 275 8.82 11.52 -11.37
N LYS A 276 8.57 11.95 -12.60
CA LYS A 276 9.19 13.17 -13.13
C LYS A 276 8.56 14.38 -12.46
N MET A 277 9.39 15.36 -12.13
CA MET A 277 8.97 16.54 -11.37
C MET A 277 7.82 17.34 -12.02
N ASP A 278 7.71 17.29 -13.33
CA ASP A 278 6.70 17.98 -14.13
C ASP A 278 5.37 17.20 -14.25
N SER A 279 5.38 15.93 -13.89
CA SER A 279 4.22 15.02 -14.00
C SER A 279 3.86 14.31 -12.71
N ALA A 280 4.72 14.42 -11.69
CA ALA A 280 4.47 13.79 -10.40
C ALA A 280 3.23 14.34 -9.70
N THR A 281 2.49 13.45 -9.07
CA THR A 281 1.30 13.82 -8.30
C THR A 281 1.30 13.19 -6.92
N VAL A 282 0.70 13.87 -5.98
CA VAL A 282 0.23 13.29 -4.72
C VAL A 282 -1.28 13.47 -4.67
N MET A 283 -1.99 12.41 -4.38
CA MET A 283 -3.46 12.45 -4.28
C MET A 283 -3.87 12.63 -2.82
N ILE A 284 -4.79 13.54 -2.56
CA ILE A 284 -5.38 13.78 -1.24
C ILE A 284 -6.83 13.30 -1.31
N LEU A 285 -7.11 12.16 -0.70
CA LEU A 285 -8.47 11.61 -0.59
C LEU A 285 -9.09 12.10 0.72
N GLU A 286 -10.05 12.97 0.60
CA GLU A 286 -10.82 13.48 1.74
C GLU A 286 -12.21 12.84 1.78
N LYS A 287 -12.58 12.31 2.93
CA LYS A 287 -13.96 12.01 3.27
C LYS A 287 -14.45 12.95 4.36
N LYS A 288 -15.55 13.62 4.10
CA LYS A 288 -16.21 14.46 5.09
C LYS A 288 -17.71 14.19 5.04
N ASN A 289 -18.25 13.64 6.12
CA ASN A 289 -19.62 13.13 6.17
C ASN A 289 -19.87 12.15 4.99
N ASP A 290 -20.85 12.39 4.16
CA ASP A 290 -21.20 11.56 3.00
C ASP A 290 -20.46 11.93 1.70
N GLU A 291 -19.51 12.84 1.75
CA GLU A 291 -18.80 13.33 0.57
C GLU A 291 -17.39 12.73 0.51
N LEU A 292 -17.01 12.23 -0.66
CA LEU A 292 -15.66 11.81 -1.02
C LEU A 292 -15.12 12.77 -2.07
N ARG A 293 -13.96 13.34 -1.80
CA ARG A 293 -13.27 14.27 -2.69
C ARG A 293 -11.84 13.81 -2.91
N ILE A 294 -11.33 14.07 -4.12
CA ILE A 294 -9.92 13.91 -4.46
C ILE A 294 -9.35 15.26 -4.91
N LYS A 295 -8.16 15.57 -4.45
CA LYS A 295 -7.40 16.76 -4.81
C LYS A 295 -6.02 16.36 -5.29
#